data_98c7a9104cb034b1ac1d0f47b32deca5
#
_entry.id   98c7a9104cb034b1ac1d0f47b32deca5
#
_cell.length_a   1.000
_cell.length_b   1.000
_cell.length_c   1.000
_cell.angle_alpha   90.00
_cell.angle_beta   90.00
_cell.angle_gamma   90.00
#
_symmetry.space_group_name_H-M   'P 1'
#
loop_
_entity.id
_entity.type
_entity.pdbx_description
1 polymer ?
#
loop_
_entity_poly.entity_id
_entity_poly.type
_entity_poly.pdbx_seq_one_letter_code
_entity_poly.pdbx_strand_id
1 'polypeptide(L)'
;MLFLEPFGVTDAGKVRRNNEDALLVGEGKDETLFAVADGIGGFEAGEVASSIAIEVLKELEPGTSFEAAIQKANRRILAVGRGDERLAGMGTTLVAARFGGTQEEPVAQIAHVGDSRAYLLRDGNLRPLTEDHSLVAELVRSGDLTRDQAAEHPQKNLITRALGAEEEVEVDTTVVPVEAGDRFLLCSDGLSDMVPEGRILEILADSPDDSETPARTLLSAALDAGGTDNVTVVVVDVKEQVPREEHFRTP
;
A
#
# COMPACT_ATOMS: atom_id res chain seq x y z
N MET A 1 -16.00 19.46 -6.65
CA MET A 1 -16.15 18.03 -6.29
C MET A 1 -14.78 17.40 -6.42
N LEU A 2 -14.33 16.63 -5.44
CA LEU A 2 -13.08 15.90 -5.53
C LEU A 2 -13.23 14.66 -6.41
N PHE A 3 -12.19 14.31 -7.14
CA PHE A 3 -12.06 13.03 -7.85
C PHE A 3 -10.65 12.47 -7.66
N LEU A 4 -10.53 11.16 -7.82
CA LEU A 4 -9.27 10.44 -7.65
C LEU A 4 -8.66 10.16 -9.02
N GLU A 5 -7.36 10.39 -9.14
CA GLU A 5 -6.55 9.99 -10.28
C GLU A 5 -5.49 9.02 -9.80
N PRO A 6 -5.74 7.69 -9.89
CA PRO A 6 -4.82 6.69 -9.41
C PRO A 6 -3.92 6.16 -10.52
N PHE A 7 -2.73 5.69 -10.14
CA PHE A 7 -1.88 4.85 -10.95
C PHE A 7 -1.12 3.86 -10.10
N GLY A 8 -1.01 2.61 -10.58
CA GLY A 8 -0.27 1.55 -9.90
C GLY A 8 0.69 0.86 -10.85
N VAL A 9 1.84 0.45 -10.32
CA VAL A 9 2.87 -0.29 -11.05
C VAL A 9 3.55 -1.29 -10.11
N THR A 10 3.90 -2.45 -10.64
CA THR A 10 4.63 -3.49 -9.93
C THR A 10 5.70 -4.10 -10.82
N ASP A 11 6.83 -4.53 -10.23
CA ASP A 11 7.94 -5.16 -10.91
C ASP A 11 8.59 -6.22 -10.01
N ALA A 12 9.07 -7.32 -10.59
CA ALA A 12 9.75 -8.40 -9.86
C ALA A 12 11.11 -7.98 -9.26
N GLY A 13 11.62 -6.81 -9.64
CA GLY A 13 12.97 -6.39 -9.29
C GLY A 13 14.04 -7.07 -10.14
N LYS A 14 15.30 -6.88 -9.74
CA LYS A 14 16.47 -7.40 -10.52
C LYS A 14 16.99 -8.73 -9.99
N VAL A 15 16.55 -9.16 -8.81
CA VAL A 15 17.10 -10.33 -8.09
C VAL A 15 16.09 -11.45 -7.94
N ARG A 16 14.83 -11.11 -7.66
CA ARG A 16 13.76 -12.11 -7.50
C ARG A 16 13.39 -12.71 -8.87
N ARG A 17 12.94 -13.96 -8.86
CA ARG A 17 12.50 -14.66 -10.10
C ARG A 17 11.01 -14.44 -10.36
N ASN A 18 10.23 -14.37 -9.31
CA ASN A 18 8.79 -14.18 -9.33
C ASN A 18 8.45 -12.83 -8.69
N ASN A 19 7.30 -12.31 -9.04
CA ASN A 19 6.69 -11.19 -8.34
C ASN A 19 5.61 -11.74 -7.41
N GLU A 20 5.85 -11.65 -6.12
CA GLU A 20 4.93 -12.10 -5.06
C GLU A 20 4.07 -10.94 -4.54
N ASP A 21 4.30 -9.71 -5.03
CA ASP A 21 3.45 -8.56 -4.76
C ASP A 21 2.16 -8.60 -5.59
N ALA A 22 1.10 -8.04 -5.03
CA ALA A 22 -0.15 -7.78 -5.74
C ALA A 22 -0.70 -6.39 -5.40
N LEU A 23 -1.45 -5.79 -6.34
CA LEU A 23 -2.02 -4.46 -6.15
C LEU A 23 -3.48 -4.37 -6.59
N LEU A 24 -4.17 -3.37 -6.05
CA LEU A 24 -5.52 -2.99 -6.43
C LEU A 24 -5.56 -1.48 -6.70
N VAL A 25 -6.08 -1.08 -7.88
CA VAL A 25 -6.13 0.34 -8.31
C VAL A 25 -7.56 0.67 -8.77
N GLY A 26 -8.46 0.90 -7.81
CA GLY A 26 -9.83 1.32 -8.11
C GLY A 26 -10.62 0.31 -8.97
N GLU A 27 -10.29 -0.96 -8.84
CA GLU A 27 -10.95 -2.05 -9.57
C GLU A 27 -11.92 -2.80 -8.65
N GLY A 28 -12.88 -3.51 -9.24
CA GLY A 28 -13.84 -4.32 -8.50
C GLY A 28 -15.12 -3.59 -8.18
N LYS A 29 -15.74 -3.87 -7.02
CA LYS A 29 -17.04 -3.31 -6.63
C LYS A 29 -16.95 -1.95 -5.96
N ASP A 30 -15.80 -1.63 -5.40
CA ASP A 30 -15.50 -0.34 -4.76
C ASP A 30 -14.34 0.32 -5.51
N GLU A 31 -14.67 1.21 -6.46
CA GLU A 31 -13.70 1.92 -7.27
C GLU A 31 -12.89 2.97 -6.49
N THR A 32 -13.22 3.20 -5.21
CA THR A 32 -12.49 4.10 -4.31
C THR A 32 -11.46 3.38 -3.45
N LEU A 33 -11.22 2.09 -3.72
CA LEU A 33 -10.34 1.22 -2.94
C LEU A 33 -9.04 0.95 -3.69
N PHE A 34 -7.92 1.16 -2.99
CA PHE A 34 -6.55 0.95 -3.46
C PHE A 34 -5.81 0.10 -2.46
N ALA A 35 -4.95 -0.82 -2.90
CA ALA A 35 -4.18 -1.66 -1.98
C ALA A 35 -2.86 -2.14 -2.61
N VAL A 36 -1.92 -2.47 -1.72
CA VAL A 36 -0.69 -3.22 -1.99
C VAL A 36 -0.60 -4.36 -1.00
N ALA A 37 -0.26 -5.54 -1.48
CA ALA A 37 -0.04 -6.75 -0.70
C ALA A 37 1.30 -7.36 -1.13
N ASP A 38 2.21 -7.57 -0.18
CA ASP A 38 3.53 -8.15 -0.37
C ASP A 38 3.51 -9.59 0.16
N GLY A 39 3.69 -10.53 -0.75
CA GLY A 39 3.55 -11.95 -0.48
C GLY A 39 4.77 -12.56 0.22
N ILE A 40 4.51 -13.36 1.26
CA ILE A 40 5.52 -13.99 2.08
C ILE A 40 5.38 -15.51 2.01
N GLY A 41 6.46 -16.18 1.63
CA GLY A 41 6.47 -17.65 1.58
C GLY A 41 7.58 -18.18 0.69
N GLY A 42 7.75 -19.51 0.67
CA GLY A 42 8.66 -20.14 -0.28
C GLY A 42 7.98 -20.41 -1.62
N PHE A 43 8.74 -20.28 -2.73
CA PHE A 43 8.28 -20.56 -4.11
C PHE A 43 7.08 -19.69 -4.54
N GLU A 44 5.91 -20.31 -4.79
CA GLU A 44 4.68 -19.63 -5.27
C GLU A 44 3.73 -19.22 -4.14
N ALA A 45 4.09 -19.51 -2.88
CA ALA A 45 3.20 -19.37 -1.74
C ALA A 45 2.87 -17.90 -1.44
N GLY A 46 3.86 -16.99 -1.53
CA GLY A 46 3.66 -15.55 -1.35
C GLY A 46 2.73 -14.96 -2.41
N GLU A 47 2.94 -15.29 -3.70
CA GLU A 47 2.09 -14.84 -4.80
C GLU A 47 0.62 -15.26 -4.62
N VAL A 48 0.37 -16.49 -4.15
CA VAL A 48 -0.98 -16.96 -3.87
C VAL A 48 -1.61 -16.19 -2.71
N ALA A 49 -0.86 -15.91 -1.65
CA ALA A 49 -1.38 -15.20 -0.48
C ALA A 49 -1.73 -13.74 -0.82
N SER A 50 -0.84 -13.00 -1.47
CA SER A 50 -1.07 -11.61 -1.90
C SER A 50 -2.24 -11.50 -2.87
N SER A 51 -2.32 -12.42 -3.85
CA SER A 51 -3.44 -12.51 -4.80
C SER A 51 -4.77 -12.73 -4.10
N ILE A 52 -4.84 -13.64 -3.12
CA ILE A 52 -6.06 -13.88 -2.33
C ILE A 52 -6.50 -12.63 -1.58
N ALA A 53 -5.56 -11.89 -0.97
CA ALA A 53 -5.87 -10.65 -0.27
C ALA A 53 -6.51 -9.62 -1.22
N ILE A 54 -5.91 -9.40 -2.37
CA ILE A 54 -6.43 -8.47 -3.39
C ILE A 54 -7.78 -8.94 -3.96
N GLU A 55 -7.96 -10.23 -4.26
CA GLU A 55 -9.24 -10.75 -4.72
C GLU A 55 -10.39 -10.51 -3.73
N VAL A 56 -10.13 -10.71 -2.42
CA VAL A 56 -11.14 -10.46 -1.39
C VAL A 56 -11.51 -8.98 -1.34
N LEU A 57 -10.52 -8.08 -1.49
CA LEU A 57 -10.77 -6.64 -1.52
C LEU A 57 -11.53 -6.21 -2.79
N LYS A 58 -11.28 -6.81 -3.96
CA LYS A 58 -12.04 -6.56 -5.20
C LYS A 58 -13.53 -6.89 -5.06
N GLU A 59 -13.87 -7.84 -4.19
CA GLU A 59 -15.25 -8.23 -3.91
C GLU A 59 -15.93 -7.36 -2.83
N LEU A 60 -15.21 -6.41 -2.22
CA LEU A 60 -15.71 -5.59 -1.12
C LEU A 60 -16.79 -4.63 -1.61
N GLU A 61 -17.99 -4.74 -1.02
CA GLU A 61 -19.08 -3.80 -1.30
C GLU A 61 -18.82 -2.46 -0.60
N PRO A 62 -19.18 -1.31 -1.24
CA PRO A 62 -19.10 -0.01 -0.59
C PRO A 62 -19.82 0.00 0.75
N GLY A 63 -19.17 0.59 1.77
CA GLY A 63 -19.73 0.67 3.13
C GLY A 63 -19.52 -0.58 4.00
N THR A 64 -18.94 -1.66 3.48
CA THR A 64 -18.54 -2.80 4.31
C THR A 64 -17.34 -2.43 5.18
N SER A 65 -17.28 -2.97 6.41
CA SER A 65 -16.13 -2.79 7.30
C SER A 65 -14.83 -3.28 6.66
N PHE A 66 -13.82 -2.42 6.67
CA PHE A 66 -12.47 -2.74 6.19
C PHE A 66 -11.86 -3.90 6.97
N GLU A 67 -11.96 -3.83 8.30
CA GLU A 67 -11.47 -4.87 9.20
C GLU A 67 -12.12 -6.24 8.89
N ALA A 68 -13.45 -6.27 8.69
CA ALA A 68 -14.16 -7.50 8.36
C ALA A 68 -13.69 -8.12 7.02
N ALA A 69 -13.36 -7.28 6.03
CA ALA A 69 -12.81 -7.73 4.76
C ALA A 69 -11.40 -8.31 4.93
N ILE A 70 -10.54 -7.65 5.70
CA ILE A 70 -9.18 -8.11 5.97
C ILE A 70 -9.20 -9.42 6.77
N GLN A 71 -10.08 -9.55 7.76
CA GLN A 71 -10.29 -10.82 8.46
C GLN A 71 -10.79 -11.94 7.53
N LYS A 72 -11.64 -11.61 6.55
CA LYS A 72 -12.07 -12.58 5.53
C LYS A 72 -10.89 -13.03 4.66
N ALA A 73 -10.02 -12.11 4.24
CA ALA A 73 -8.80 -12.41 3.50
C ALA A 73 -7.87 -13.33 4.33
N ASN A 74 -7.61 -12.99 5.58
CA ASN A 74 -6.80 -13.77 6.51
C ASN A 74 -7.29 -15.22 6.61
N ARG A 75 -8.60 -15.41 6.88
CA ARG A 75 -9.18 -16.76 6.95
C ARG A 75 -9.09 -17.54 5.64
N ARG A 76 -9.24 -16.86 4.49
CA ARG A 76 -9.11 -17.52 3.18
C ARG A 76 -7.69 -17.97 2.90
N ILE A 77 -6.68 -17.14 3.22
CA ILE A 77 -5.26 -17.48 3.11
C ILE A 77 -4.95 -18.71 3.98
N LEU A 78 -5.32 -18.68 5.27
CA LEU A 78 -5.13 -19.81 6.18
C LEU A 78 -5.78 -21.09 5.68
N ALA A 79 -7.01 -21.02 5.16
CA ALA A 79 -7.73 -22.18 4.66
C ALA A 79 -7.03 -22.82 3.45
N VAL A 80 -6.52 -22.00 2.53
CA VAL A 80 -5.79 -22.48 1.33
C VAL A 80 -4.44 -23.06 1.74
N GLY A 81 -3.67 -22.40 2.62
CA GLY A 81 -2.37 -22.88 3.09
C GLY A 81 -2.46 -24.20 3.89
N ARG A 82 -3.59 -24.45 4.58
CA ARG A 82 -3.85 -25.72 5.25
C ARG A 82 -4.29 -26.84 4.30
N GLY A 83 -4.83 -26.49 3.16
CA GLY A 83 -5.32 -27.44 2.15
C GLY A 83 -4.25 -27.95 1.19
N ASP A 84 -3.09 -27.30 1.11
CA ASP A 84 -1.97 -27.69 0.21
C ASP A 84 -0.63 -27.52 0.94
N GLU A 85 0.09 -28.63 1.14
CA GLU A 85 1.41 -28.64 1.82
C GLU A 85 2.44 -27.71 1.12
N ARG A 86 2.32 -27.48 -0.19
CA ARG A 86 3.22 -26.58 -0.93
C ARG A 86 3.01 -25.11 -0.56
N LEU A 87 1.84 -24.78 -0.06
CA LEU A 87 1.42 -23.43 0.35
C LEU A 87 1.44 -23.27 1.89
N ALA A 88 1.91 -24.27 2.61
CA ALA A 88 1.95 -24.25 4.07
C ALA A 88 2.80 -23.07 4.56
N GLY A 89 2.25 -22.26 5.45
CA GLY A 89 2.93 -21.09 6.01
C GLY A 89 2.98 -19.88 5.06
N MET A 90 2.19 -19.86 3.98
CA MET A 90 2.04 -18.66 3.15
C MET A 90 1.39 -17.53 3.94
N GLY A 91 1.81 -16.32 3.64
CA GLY A 91 1.26 -15.11 4.21
C GLY A 91 1.43 -13.91 3.28
N THR A 92 0.92 -12.78 3.69
CA THR A 92 1.12 -11.52 2.97
C THR A 92 0.96 -10.34 3.91
N THR A 93 1.68 -9.26 3.64
CA THR A 93 1.33 -7.95 4.17
C THR A 93 0.05 -7.44 3.50
N LEU A 94 -0.48 -6.35 4.00
CA LEU A 94 -1.52 -5.58 3.32
C LEU A 94 -1.46 -4.13 3.79
N VAL A 95 -1.42 -3.20 2.84
CA VAL A 95 -1.76 -1.80 3.07
C VAL A 95 -2.85 -1.39 2.09
N ALA A 96 -3.91 -0.76 2.59
CA ALA A 96 -5.05 -0.39 1.77
C ALA A 96 -5.60 0.98 2.16
N ALA A 97 -6.10 1.71 1.16
CA ALA A 97 -6.74 3.02 1.31
C ALA A 97 -8.10 3.00 0.63
N ARG A 98 -9.16 3.40 1.35
CA ARG A 98 -10.49 3.59 0.80
C ARG A 98 -10.92 5.03 0.99
N PHE A 99 -11.27 5.69 -0.09
CA PHE A 99 -11.76 7.05 -0.08
C PHE A 99 -13.29 7.10 0.01
N GLY A 100 -13.80 7.98 0.85
CA GLY A 100 -15.24 8.08 1.10
C GLY A 100 -15.59 9.34 1.89
N GLY A 101 -16.63 9.26 2.72
CA GLY A 101 -17.18 10.40 3.44
C GLY A 101 -18.23 11.15 2.65
N THR A 102 -18.46 12.43 2.99
CA THR A 102 -19.37 13.32 2.27
C THR A 102 -18.58 14.27 1.38
N GLN A 103 -19.27 15.03 0.53
CA GLN A 103 -18.59 16.09 -0.26
C GLN A 103 -18.03 17.21 0.61
N GLU A 104 -18.60 17.44 1.81
CA GLU A 104 -18.17 18.46 2.75
C GLU A 104 -17.06 17.94 3.67
N GLU A 105 -17.05 16.62 3.95
CA GLU A 105 -16.09 15.97 4.84
C GLU A 105 -15.56 14.69 4.14
N PRO A 106 -14.77 14.82 3.08
CA PRO A 106 -14.14 13.66 2.43
C PRO A 106 -13.03 13.10 3.32
N VAL A 107 -12.94 11.77 3.36
CA VAL A 107 -11.95 11.05 4.19
C VAL A 107 -11.29 9.92 3.41
N ALA A 108 -10.07 9.59 3.77
CA ALA A 108 -9.42 8.34 3.43
C ALA A 108 -9.29 7.48 4.67
N GLN A 109 -9.83 6.26 4.60
CA GLN A 109 -9.61 5.23 5.61
C GLN A 109 -8.43 4.37 5.16
N ILE A 110 -7.39 4.33 5.98
CA ILE A 110 -6.19 3.50 5.76
C ILE A 110 -6.29 2.30 6.69
N ALA A 111 -5.98 1.11 6.18
CA ALA A 111 -5.84 -0.09 6.98
C ALA A 111 -4.58 -0.83 6.59
N HIS A 112 -3.84 -1.39 7.56
CA HIS A 112 -2.64 -2.15 7.24
C HIS A 112 -2.35 -3.29 8.21
N VAL A 113 -1.60 -4.27 7.70
CA VAL A 113 -0.99 -5.39 8.42
C VAL A 113 0.36 -5.66 7.76
N GLY A 114 1.45 -5.66 8.52
CA GLY A 114 2.80 -5.86 8.01
C GLY A 114 3.61 -4.56 7.93
N ASP A 115 4.56 -4.50 7.01
CA ASP A 115 5.52 -3.42 6.80
C ASP A 115 5.42 -2.73 5.42
N SER A 116 4.40 -3.09 4.62
CA SER A 116 3.98 -2.27 3.49
C SER A 116 3.39 -0.95 4.01
N ARG A 117 3.71 0.16 3.35
CA ARG A 117 3.49 1.50 3.90
C ARG A 117 2.53 2.35 3.10
N ALA A 118 1.83 3.24 3.80
CA ALA A 118 1.08 4.35 3.22
C ALA A 118 1.65 5.69 3.68
N TYR A 119 1.68 6.64 2.75
CA TYR A 119 2.11 8.02 2.98
C TYR A 119 1.10 9.01 2.42
N LEU A 120 1.07 10.20 3.01
CA LEU A 120 0.36 11.38 2.50
C LEU A 120 1.36 12.50 2.24
N LEU A 121 1.42 12.98 1.00
CA LEU A 121 2.04 14.24 0.63
C LEU A 121 0.97 15.33 0.62
N ARG A 122 1.13 16.33 1.49
CA ARG A 122 0.29 17.53 1.59
C ARG A 122 1.19 18.73 1.88
N ASP A 123 1.00 19.84 1.16
CA ASP A 123 1.75 21.08 1.35
C ASP A 123 3.27 20.91 1.37
N GLY A 124 3.80 20.02 0.51
CA GLY A 124 5.22 19.71 0.43
C GLY A 124 5.78 18.87 1.58
N ASN A 125 4.93 18.33 2.46
CA ASN A 125 5.32 17.48 3.57
C ASN A 125 4.87 16.03 3.35
N LEU A 126 5.81 15.10 3.35
CA LEU A 126 5.51 13.66 3.30
C LEU A 126 5.33 13.13 4.74
N ARG A 127 4.16 12.58 5.01
CA ARG A 127 3.81 12.02 6.32
C ARG A 127 3.47 10.54 6.19
N PRO A 128 4.12 9.63 6.96
CA PRO A 128 3.69 8.25 7.03
C PRO A 128 2.30 8.15 7.69
N LEU A 129 1.46 7.28 7.16
CA LEU A 129 0.13 6.98 7.68
C LEU A 129 0.06 5.61 8.36
N THR A 130 1.10 4.79 8.21
CA THR A 130 1.25 3.46 8.78
C THR A 130 2.51 3.39 9.65
N GLU A 131 2.55 2.46 10.57
CA GLU A 131 3.71 2.10 11.38
C GLU A 131 4.00 0.61 11.19
N ASP A 132 5.23 0.25 10.81
CA ASP A 132 5.58 -1.11 10.45
C ASP A 132 5.34 -2.11 11.60
N HIS A 133 4.76 -3.25 11.27
CA HIS A 133 4.70 -4.42 12.14
C HIS A 133 5.95 -5.27 11.91
N SER A 134 7.10 -4.76 12.35
CA SER A 134 8.38 -5.42 12.28
C SER A 134 9.10 -5.39 13.63
N LEU A 135 9.99 -6.38 13.85
CA LEU A 135 10.77 -6.45 15.09
C LEU A 135 11.51 -5.14 15.37
N VAL A 136 12.15 -4.57 14.34
CA VAL A 136 12.93 -3.34 14.52
C VAL A 136 12.05 -2.13 14.82
N ALA A 137 10.85 -2.05 14.25
CA ALA A 137 9.90 -0.98 14.58
C ALA A 137 9.43 -1.08 16.04
N GLU A 138 9.19 -2.29 16.55
CA GLU A 138 8.87 -2.52 17.95
C GLU A 138 10.02 -2.12 18.90
N LEU A 139 11.27 -2.46 18.55
CA LEU A 139 12.45 -2.09 19.32
C LEU A 139 12.74 -0.58 19.31
N VAL A 140 12.41 0.10 18.22
CA VAL A 140 12.49 1.59 18.17
C VAL A 140 11.39 2.19 19.05
N ARG A 141 10.18 1.66 19.01
CA ARG A 141 9.04 2.14 19.82
C ARG A 141 9.28 1.96 21.31
N SER A 142 9.88 0.83 21.74
CA SER A 142 10.27 0.59 23.13
C SER A 142 11.46 1.43 23.59
N GLY A 143 12.22 2.04 22.66
CA GLY A 143 13.43 2.81 22.95
C GLY A 143 14.69 1.94 23.04
N ASP A 144 14.62 0.67 22.68
CA ASP A 144 15.77 -0.25 22.71
C ASP A 144 16.72 -0.02 21.51
N LEU A 145 16.20 0.52 20.40
CA LEU A 145 16.99 0.91 19.22
C LEU A 145 16.67 2.35 18.80
N THR A 146 17.67 3.02 18.22
CA THR A 146 17.44 4.23 17.41
C THR A 146 17.02 3.84 15.99
N ARG A 147 16.43 4.77 15.22
CA ARG A 147 16.08 4.54 13.81
C ARG A 147 17.29 4.14 12.97
N ASP A 148 18.45 4.76 13.21
CA ASP A 148 19.68 4.43 12.49
C ASP A 148 20.15 3.00 12.80
N GLN A 149 20.05 2.57 14.06
CA GLN A 149 20.39 1.21 14.46
C GLN A 149 19.39 0.17 13.87
N ALA A 150 18.12 0.52 13.77
CA ALA A 150 17.11 -0.34 13.17
C ALA A 150 17.38 -0.58 11.68
N ALA A 151 17.80 0.45 10.93
CA ALA A 151 18.12 0.35 9.50
C ALA A 151 19.28 -0.62 9.20
N GLU A 152 20.23 -0.77 10.13
CA GLU A 152 21.40 -1.66 10.02
C GLU A 152 21.19 -3.01 10.74
N HIS A 153 20.04 -3.24 11.36
CA HIS A 153 19.82 -4.42 12.18
C HIS A 153 19.75 -5.70 11.32
N PRO A 154 20.37 -6.84 11.72
CA PRO A 154 20.37 -8.08 10.95
C PRO A 154 18.98 -8.67 10.69
N GLN A 155 18.00 -8.35 11.53
CA GLN A 155 16.61 -8.79 11.43
C GLN A 155 15.65 -7.64 11.05
N LYS A 156 16.12 -6.66 10.30
CA LYS A 156 15.30 -5.51 9.90
C LYS A 156 14.06 -5.90 9.09
N ASN A 157 14.13 -6.99 8.33
CA ASN A 157 13.03 -7.51 7.49
C ASN A 157 12.19 -8.58 8.23
N LEU A 158 12.35 -8.73 9.57
CA LEU A 158 11.52 -9.67 10.33
C LEU A 158 10.19 -8.99 10.69
N ILE A 159 9.15 -9.32 9.96
CA ILE A 159 7.80 -8.86 10.25
C ILE A 159 7.20 -9.63 11.43
N THR A 160 6.43 -8.95 12.25
CA THR A 160 5.78 -9.51 13.46
C THR A 160 4.30 -9.77 13.26
N ARG A 161 3.71 -9.28 12.15
CA ARG A 161 2.29 -9.44 11.85
C ARG A 161 2.06 -9.54 10.34
N ALA A 162 1.34 -10.61 9.90
CA ALA A 162 0.98 -10.84 8.50
C ALA A 162 -0.38 -11.55 8.40
N LEU A 163 -1.07 -11.38 7.29
CA LEU A 163 -2.22 -12.19 6.93
C LEU A 163 -1.78 -13.62 6.64
N GLY A 164 -2.53 -14.61 7.13
CA GLY A 164 -2.21 -16.02 6.94
C GLY A 164 -1.31 -16.62 8.03
N ALA A 165 -0.80 -15.81 8.98
CA ALA A 165 0.05 -16.29 10.07
C ALA A 165 -0.78 -16.87 11.23
N GLU A 166 -1.83 -16.19 11.65
CA GLU A 166 -2.65 -16.54 12.81
C GLU A 166 -4.15 -16.56 12.46
N GLU A 167 -4.97 -17.22 13.30
CA GLU A 167 -6.43 -17.33 13.11
C GLU A 167 -7.13 -15.96 13.07
N GLU A 168 -6.70 -15.05 13.92
CA GLU A 168 -7.15 -13.66 13.98
C GLU A 168 -5.94 -12.74 13.83
N VAL A 169 -6.08 -11.70 13.03
CA VAL A 169 -5.04 -10.69 12.82
C VAL A 169 -5.52 -9.34 13.34
N GLU A 170 -4.68 -8.67 14.11
CA GLU A 170 -4.94 -7.29 14.50
C GLU A 170 -4.67 -6.37 13.31
N VAL A 171 -5.66 -5.56 12.93
CA VAL A 171 -5.59 -4.63 11.79
C VAL A 171 -5.48 -3.22 12.33
N ASP A 172 -4.43 -2.52 11.99
CA ASP A 172 -4.30 -1.11 12.33
C ASP A 172 -5.07 -0.26 11.33
N THR A 173 -5.86 0.69 11.84
CA THR A 173 -6.68 1.58 11.01
C THR A 173 -6.50 3.03 11.39
N THR A 174 -6.46 3.90 10.39
CA THR A 174 -6.40 5.36 10.54
C THR A 174 -7.37 6.02 9.56
N VAL A 175 -8.02 7.10 10.00
CA VAL A 175 -8.87 7.93 9.15
C VAL A 175 -8.25 9.31 9.04
N VAL A 176 -8.07 9.79 7.82
CA VAL A 176 -7.52 11.12 7.56
C VAL A 176 -8.49 11.94 6.70
N PRO A 177 -8.70 13.22 7.00
CA PRO A 177 -9.41 14.13 6.10
C PRO A 177 -8.66 14.23 4.77
N VAL A 178 -9.42 14.37 3.68
CA VAL A 178 -8.88 14.47 2.32
C VAL A 178 -9.11 15.88 1.78
N GLU A 179 -8.10 16.45 1.14
CA GLU A 179 -8.13 17.78 0.55
C GLU A 179 -7.71 17.73 -0.92
N ALA A 180 -8.16 18.71 -1.71
CA ALA A 180 -7.67 18.86 -3.07
C ALA A 180 -6.16 19.15 -3.07
N GLY A 181 -5.41 18.47 -3.91
CA GLY A 181 -3.95 18.55 -3.97
C GLY A 181 -3.22 17.51 -3.10
N ASP A 182 -3.94 16.72 -2.33
CA ASP A 182 -3.35 15.57 -1.64
C ASP A 182 -2.84 14.54 -2.62
N ARG A 183 -1.71 13.92 -2.28
CA ARG A 183 -1.18 12.75 -2.97
C ARG A 183 -0.92 11.64 -1.96
N PHE A 184 -1.55 10.50 -2.17
CA PHE A 184 -1.32 9.30 -1.36
C PHE A 184 -0.38 8.35 -2.11
N LEU A 185 0.53 7.74 -1.36
CA LEU A 185 1.41 6.68 -1.83
C LEU A 185 1.15 5.43 -0.99
N LEU A 186 0.92 4.28 -1.65
CA LEU A 186 0.98 2.95 -1.02
C LEU A 186 2.12 2.19 -1.70
N CYS A 187 2.92 1.47 -0.92
CA CYS A 187 4.05 0.72 -1.48
C CYS A 187 4.40 -0.52 -0.63
N SER A 188 5.03 -1.51 -1.27
CA SER A 188 5.75 -2.59 -0.59
C SER A 188 7.11 -2.12 -0.06
N ASP A 189 7.75 -2.95 0.76
CA ASP A 189 9.07 -2.67 1.34
C ASP A 189 10.17 -2.55 0.29
N GLY A 190 10.03 -3.22 -0.87
CA GLY A 190 10.97 -3.08 -1.98
C GLY A 190 11.12 -1.66 -2.52
N LEU A 191 10.16 -0.76 -2.27
CA LEU A 191 10.36 0.67 -2.46
C LEU A 191 11.03 1.31 -1.25
N SER A 192 10.44 1.19 -0.08
CA SER A 192 10.83 1.98 1.11
C SER A 192 12.16 1.54 1.72
N ASP A 193 12.62 0.32 1.47
CA ASP A 193 13.94 -0.17 1.84
C ASP A 193 15.04 0.27 0.88
N MET A 194 14.70 0.54 -0.38
CA MET A 194 15.65 0.93 -1.42
C MET A 194 15.76 2.43 -1.61
N VAL A 195 14.66 3.18 -1.40
CA VAL A 195 14.60 4.62 -1.67
C VAL A 195 14.38 5.39 -0.37
N PRO A 196 15.32 6.24 0.07
CA PRO A 196 15.17 7.06 1.27
C PRO A 196 13.93 7.97 1.19
N GLU A 197 13.24 8.20 2.32
CA GLU A 197 12.02 9.04 2.40
C GLU A 197 12.20 10.43 1.79
N GLY A 198 13.37 11.06 1.98
CA GLY A 198 13.68 12.36 1.36
C GLY A 198 13.65 12.29 -0.17
N ARG A 199 14.08 11.17 -0.77
CA ARG A 199 14.02 10.98 -2.21
C ARG A 199 12.61 10.64 -2.69
N ILE A 200 11.85 9.89 -1.89
CA ILE A 200 10.42 9.65 -2.15
C ILE A 200 9.67 10.99 -2.17
N LEU A 201 9.90 11.85 -1.17
CA LEU A 201 9.32 13.20 -1.12
C LEU A 201 9.65 14.01 -2.38
N GLU A 202 10.92 14.09 -2.76
CA GLU A 202 11.36 14.83 -3.96
C GLU A 202 10.61 14.35 -5.21
N ILE A 203 10.58 13.03 -5.46
CA ILE A 203 9.93 12.46 -6.64
C ILE A 203 8.42 12.76 -6.64
N LEU A 204 7.75 12.60 -5.50
CA LEU A 204 6.32 12.88 -5.40
C LEU A 204 5.99 14.37 -5.57
N ALA A 205 6.86 15.28 -5.10
CA ALA A 205 6.64 16.72 -5.17
C ALA A 205 6.96 17.31 -6.56
N ASP A 206 7.92 16.74 -7.28
CA ASP A 206 8.37 17.25 -8.58
C ASP A 206 7.40 16.92 -9.75
N SER A 207 6.40 16.09 -9.51
CA SER A 207 5.41 15.65 -10.52
C SER A 207 4.01 16.13 -10.14
N PRO A 208 3.65 17.41 -10.42
CA PRO A 208 2.44 18.01 -9.86
C PRO A 208 1.13 17.54 -10.50
N ASP A 209 1.13 17.05 -11.73
CA ASP A 209 -0.11 16.97 -12.52
C ASP A 209 -0.59 15.56 -12.88
N ASP A 210 0.13 14.50 -12.53
CA ASP A 210 -0.28 13.12 -12.80
C ASP A 210 0.27 12.13 -11.76
N SER A 211 -0.42 11.01 -11.59
CA SER A 211 -0.03 9.93 -10.68
C SER A 211 0.91 8.91 -11.34
N GLU A 212 0.95 8.83 -12.69
CA GLU A 212 1.74 7.85 -13.42
C GLU A 212 3.24 8.16 -13.36
N THR A 213 3.62 9.42 -13.64
CA THR A 213 5.02 9.84 -13.67
C THR A 213 5.74 9.59 -12.35
N PRO A 214 5.23 10.01 -11.16
CA PRO A 214 5.89 9.73 -9.90
C PRO A 214 5.91 8.24 -9.54
N ALA A 215 4.86 7.48 -9.85
CA ALA A 215 4.86 6.04 -9.58
C ALA A 215 5.95 5.31 -10.37
N ARG A 216 6.08 5.59 -11.67
CA ARG A 216 7.14 5.00 -12.52
C ARG A 216 8.53 5.47 -12.12
N THR A 217 8.67 6.73 -11.70
CA THR A 217 9.95 7.28 -11.24
C THR A 217 10.40 6.63 -9.93
N LEU A 218 9.46 6.40 -8.98
CA LEU A 218 9.73 5.68 -7.74
C LEU A 218 10.16 4.24 -8.01
N LEU A 219 9.45 3.52 -8.89
CA LEU A 219 9.83 2.18 -9.31
C LEU A 219 11.24 2.17 -9.91
N SER A 220 11.52 3.08 -10.85
CA SER A 220 12.86 3.18 -11.45
C SER A 220 13.95 3.45 -10.41
N ALA A 221 13.69 4.34 -9.45
CA ALA A 221 14.62 4.66 -8.38
C ALA A 221 14.93 3.43 -7.50
N ALA A 222 13.93 2.61 -7.16
CA ALA A 222 14.13 1.37 -6.42
C ALA A 222 14.94 0.34 -7.22
N LEU A 223 14.64 0.19 -8.51
CA LEU A 223 15.41 -0.67 -9.40
C LEU A 223 16.87 -0.20 -9.53
N ASP A 224 17.09 1.10 -9.67
CA ASP A 224 18.45 1.68 -9.79
C ASP A 224 19.25 1.56 -8.49
N ALA A 225 18.59 1.56 -7.34
CA ALA A 225 19.19 1.30 -6.03
C ALA A 225 19.55 -0.18 -5.79
N GLY A 226 19.20 -1.06 -6.74
CA GLY A 226 19.55 -2.49 -6.67
C GLY A 226 18.41 -3.42 -7.05
N GLY A 227 17.15 -3.03 -6.79
CA GLY A 227 15.96 -3.84 -7.07
C GLY A 227 16.05 -5.24 -6.46
N THR A 228 16.43 -5.33 -5.20
CA THR A 228 16.72 -6.61 -4.52
C THR A 228 15.45 -7.39 -4.18
N ASP A 229 14.30 -6.72 -4.18
CA ASP A 229 12.99 -7.31 -3.93
C ASP A 229 11.96 -6.94 -5.00
N ASN A 230 10.77 -7.50 -4.91
CA ASN A 230 9.61 -7.06 -5.65
C ASN A 230 9.27 -5.62 -5.24
N VAL A 231 8.87 -4.79 -6.19
CA VAL A 231 8.58 -3.37 -5.95
C VAL A 231 7.20 -3.04 -6.46
N THR A 232 6.32 -2.64 -5.57
CA THR A 232 4.96 -2.23 -5.91
C THR A 232 4.66 -0.85 -5.38
N VAL A 233 4.12 -0.01 -6.25
CA VAL A 233 3.82 1.41 -6.00
C VAL A 233 2.43 1.73 -6.51
N VAL A 234 1.60 2.32 -5.65
CA VAL A 234 0.31 2.91 -6.03
C VAL A 234 0.30 4.37 -5.58
N VAL A 235 0.10 5.28 -6.53
CA VAL A 235 -0.07 6.71 -6.28
C VAL A 235 -1.50 7.09 -6.56
N VAL A 236 -2.12 7.86 -5.66
CA VAL A 236 -3.49 8.37 -5.81
C VAL A 236 -3.49 9.87 -5.60
N ASP A 237 -3.74 10.63 -6.65
CA ASP A 237 -3.91 12.08 -6.60
C ASP A 237 -5.36 12.45 -6.32
N VAL A 238 -5.56 13.39 -5.40
CA VAL A 238 -6.87 13.98 -5.11
C VAL A 238 -6.97 15.31 -5.83
N LYS A 239 -7.83 15.37 -6.84
CA LYS A 239 -8.01 16.55 -7.68
C LYS A 239 -9.36 17.20 -7.48
N GLU A 240 -9.41 18.51 -7.71
CA GLU A 240 -10.67 19.25 -7.76
C GLU A 240 -11.21 19.28 -9.19
N GLN A 241 -12.47 18.90 -9.35
CA GLN A 241 -13.14 19.03 -10.63
C GLN A 241 -13.40 20.52 -10.91
N VAL A 242 -12.60 21.11 -11.80
CA VAL A 242 -12.86 22.48 -12.30
C VAL A 242 -14.12 22.42 -13.18
N PRO A 243 -15.17 23.18 -12.88
CA PRO A 243 -16.34 23.25 -13.76
C PRO A 243 -15.88 23.70 -15.15
N ARG A 244 -16.23 22.96 -16.20
CA ARG A 244 -16.05 23.44 -17.56
C ARG A 244 -16.96 24.63 -17.73
N GLU A 245 -16.41 25.84 -17.98
CA GLU A 245 -17.17 26.99 -18.45
C GLU A 245 -17.84 26.57 -19.76
N GLU A 246 -19.15 26.36 -19.73
CA GLU A 246 -19.95 26.26 -20.96
C GLU A 246 -19.84 27.60 -21.68
N HIS A 247 -19.04 27.63 -22.72
CA HIS A 247 -19.06 28.74 -23.68
C HIS A 247 -20.43 28.71 -24.34
N PHE A 248 -21.41 29.43 -23.75
CA PHE A 248 -22.63 29.80 -24.43
C PHE A 248 -22.22 30.60 -25.68
N ARG A 249 -22.21 29.95 -26.84
CA ARG A 249 -22.23 30.65 -28.13
C ARG A 249 -23.61 31.28 -28.25
N THR A 250 -23.68 32.57 -27.97
CA THR A 250 -24.82 33.38 -28.31
C THR A 250 -24.98 33.39 -29.83
N PRO A 251 -26.20 33.27 -30.36
CA PRO A 251 -26.50 33.21 -31.79
C PRO A 251 -26.22 34.53 -32.50
#